data_2e9f74c993d0c849bc6d5e62490a9e5b
#
_entry.id   2e9f74c993d0c849bc6d5e62490a9e5b
#
_cell.length_a   1.000
_cell.length_b   1.000
_cell.length_c   1.000
_cell.angle_alpha   90.00
_cell.angle_beta   90.00
_cell.angle_gamma   90.00
#
_symmetry.space_group_name_H-M   'P 1'
#
loop_
_entity.id
_entity.type
_entity.pdbx_description
1 polymer ?
#
loop_
_entity_poly.entity_id
_entity_poly.type
_entity_poly.pdbx_seq_one_letter_code
_entity_poly.pdbx_strand_id
1 'polypeptide(L)'
;RRVASRSDLMAIRPHLALVPGEPSGIGPELCVRIAQRDHGCRLTVLADPSHLCAAAQSLKLPLRCKAAGDECVAGELAVMPITAPIPMRPGHLEPANSAQVIAALLRAGEGCLKGEFDGMVTGPVHKAAVNAAGILYTGTTELLAEQAGVEVVMMLANAHLRVALATTHLPLRAVAD
;
A
#
# COMPACT_ATOMS: atom_id res chain seq x y z
N ARG A 1 -17.99 -16.55 -25.40
CA ARG A 1 -17.49 -16.13 -24.06
C ARG A 1 -18.70 -15.83 -23.20
N ARG A 2 -18.94 -16.61 -22.15
CA ARG A 2 -20.05 -16.39 -21.21
C ARG A 2 -19.74 -15.08 -20.46
N VAL A 3 -20.61 -14.10 -20.55
CA VAL A 3 -20.55 -12.90 -19.71
C VAL A 3 -20.92 -13.35 -18.30
N ALA A 4 -20.04 -13.14 -17.35
CA ALA A 4 -20.28 -13.48 -15.95
C ALA A 4 -21.52 -12.73 -15.44
N SER A 5 -22.41 -13.42 -14.75
CA SER A 5 -23.61 -12.80 -14.19
C SER A 5 -23.23 -11.88 -13.03
N ARG A 6 -24.10 -10.95 -12.66
CA ARG A 6 -23.88 -10.04 -11.52
C ARG A 6 -23.71 -10.81 -10.20
N SER A 7 -24.28 -12.01 -10.08
CA SER A 7 -24.09 -12.95 -8.96
C SER A 7 -22.71 -13.62 -8.99
N ASP A 8 -22.15 -13.92 -10.17
CA ASP A 8 -20.82 -14.51 -10.30
C ASP A 8 -19.74 -13.48 -9.95
N LEU A 9 -19.97 -12.18 -10.21
CA LEU A 9 -19.09 -11.07 -9.84
C LEU A 9 -19.08 -10.79 -8.32
N MET A 10 -20.14 -11.18 -7.60
CA MET A 10 -20.18 -11.06 -6.13
C MET A 10 -19.43 -12.20 -5.40
N ALA A 11 -19.05 -13.27 -6.10
CA ALA A 11 -18.34 -14.42 -5.51
C ALA A 11 -16.80 -14.23 -5.50
N ILE A 12 -16.25 -13.29 -6.29
CA ILE A 12 -14.80 -13.04 -6.36
C ILE A 12 -14.46 -11.87 -5.43
N ARG A 13 -13.91 -12.19 -4.25
CA ARG A 13 -13.35 -11.16 -3.34
C ARG A 13 -11.99 -10.72 -3.91
N PRO A 14 -11.84 -9.46 -4.35
CA PRO A 14 -10.55 -9.00 -4.86
C PRO A 14 -9.47 -9.12 -3.80
N HIS A 15 -8.25 -9.45 -4.21
CA HIS A 15 -7.08 -9.57 -3.35
C HIS A 15 -6.20 -8.33 -3.49
N LEU A 16 -6.09 -7.53 -2.45
CA LEU A 16 -5.35 -6.28 -2.47
C LEU A 16 -4.08 -6.36 -1.63
N ALA A 17 -2.98 -5.85 -2.19
CA ALA A 17 -1.77 -5.57 -1.44
C ALA A 17 -1.93 -4.25 -0.67
N LEU A 18 -1.63 -4.25 0.62
CA LEU A 18 -1.66 -3.06 1.46
C LEU A 18 -0.24 -2.73 1.93
N VAL A 19 0.30 -1.60 1.50
CA VAL A 19 1.62 -1.12 1.90
C VAL A 19 1.44 0.05 2.87
N PRO A 20 1.81 -0.09 4.14
CA PRO A 20 1.62 0.97 5.15
C PRO A 20 2.37 2.27 4.85
N GLY A 21 3.47 2.20 4.10
CA GLY A 21 4.35 3.35 3.87
C GLY A 21 5.32 3.57 5.02
N GLU A 22 5.48 4.83 5.46
CA GLU A 22 6.41 5.19 6.53
C GLU A 22 6.06 4.48 7.86
N PRO A 23 6.97 3.65 8.41
CA PRO A 23 6.67 2.90 9.63
C PRO A 23 6.37 3.78 10.85
N SER A 24 7.02 4.93 10.95
CA SER A 24 6.85 5.89 12.07
C SER A 24 5.64 6.80 11.88
N GLY A 25 4.93 6.68 10.75
CA GLY A 25 3.73 7.44 10.39
C GLY A 25 2.44 6.74 10.79
N ILE A 26 1.36 7.15 10.16
CA ILE A 26 0.00 6.65 10.45
C ILE A 26 -0.32 5.28 9.82
N GLY A 27 0.51 4.82 8.86
CA GLY A 27 0.21 3.64 8.06
C GLY A 27 0.01 2.36 8.87
N PRO A 28 0.91 2.00 9.80
CA PRO A 28 0.72 0.81 10.64
C PRO A 28 -0.57 0.86 11.47
N GLU A 29 -0.92 2.02 12.02
CA GLU A 29 -2.17 2.21 12.78
C GLU A 29 -3.40 2.04 11.89
N LEU A 30 -3.37 2.54 10.66
CA LEU A 30 -4.45 2.35 9.69
C LEU A 30 -4.63 0.88 9.34
N CYS A 31 -3.55 0.12 9.17
CA CYS A 31 -3.61 -1.33 8.94
C CYS A 31 -4.27 -2.07 10.11
N VAL A 32 -3.94 -1.70 11.35
CA VAL A 32 -4.57 -2.27 12.54
C VAL A 32 -6.06 -1.96 12.60
N ARG A 33 -6.45 -0.71 12.29
CA ARG A 33 -7.85 -0.30 12.29
C ARG A 33 -8.67 -0.98 11.19
N ILE A 34 -8.08 -1.15 10.00
CA ILE A 34 -8.75 -1.83 8.88
C ILE A 34 -8.98 -3.31 9.21
N ALA A 35 -8.07 -3.94 9.95
CA ALA A 35 -8.20 -5.33 10.39
C ALA A 35 -9.42 -5.60 11.28
N GLN A 36 -10.05 -4.58 11.88
CA GLN A 36 -11.14 -4.77 12.84
C GLN A 36 -12.48 -5.09 12.18
N ARG A 37 -12.58 -5.08 10.85
CA ARG A 37 -13.84 -5.35 10.13
C ARG A 37 -13.60 -5.98 8.75
N ASP A 38 -14.63 -6.62 8.20
CA ASP A 38 -14.62 -7.12 6.83
C ASP A 38 -14.83 -5.98 5.82
N HIS A 39 -14.07 -5.98 4.74
CA HIS A 39 -14.10 -4.99 3.65
C HIS A 39 -14.60 -5.57 2.33
N GLY A 40 -15.08 -6.81 2.30
CA GLY A 40 -15.49 -7.47 1.06
C GLY A 40 -14.33 -7.80 0.11
N CYS A 41 -13.09 -7.67 0.57
CA CYS A 41 -11.87 -8.02 -0.17
C CYS A 41 -10.90 -8.78 0.75
N ARG A 42 -9.97 -9.54 0.15
CA ARG A 42 -8.82 -10.09 0.85
C ARG A 42 -7.73 -9.04 0.91
N LEU A 43 -7.06 -8.91 2.06
CA LEU A 43 -5.96 -7.97 2.25
C LEU A 43 -4.70 -8.74 2.63
N THR A 44 -3.58 -8.44 1.96
CA THR A 44 -2.26 -8.85 2.40
C THR A 44 -1.42 -7.60 2.66
N VAL A 45 -0.97 -7.42 3.89
CA VAL A 45 -0.13 -6.29 4.29
C VAL A 45 1.33 -6.64 4.06
N LEU A 46 2.06 -5.78 3.34
CA LEU A 46 3.50 -5.92 3.13
C LEU A 46 4.23 -5.00 4.11
N ALA A 47 4.68 -5.56 5.23
CA ALA A 47 5.31 -4.80 6.31
C ALA A 47 6.10 -5.71 7.26
N ASP A 48 6.84 -5.08 8.17
CA ASP A 48 7.38 -5.79 9.32
C ASP A 48 6.26 -6.09 10.33
N PRO A 49 6.01 -7.37 10.67
CA PRO A 49 4.96 -7.74 11.63
C PRO A 49 5.14 -7.08 12.99
N SER A 50 6.38 -6.82 13.41
CA SER A 50 6.66 -6.17 14.71
C SER A 50 6.12 -4.74 14.76
N HIS A 51 6.15 -4.01 13.64
CA HIS A 51 5.58 -2.66 13.52
C HIS A 51 4.06 -2.67 13.66
N LEU A 52 3.40 -3.66 13.05
CA LEU A 52 1.94 -3.83 13.17
C LEU A 52 1.54 -4.21 14.60
N CYS A 53 2.30 -5.11 15.24
CA CYS A 53 2.06 -5.48 16.63
C CYS A 53 2.25 -4.30 17.60
N ALA A 54 3.30 -3.48 17.40
CA ALA A 54 3.54 -2.29 18.20
C ALA A 54 2.41 -1.26 18.05
N ALA A 55 1.93 -1.04 16.81
CA ALA A 55 0.78 -0.17 16.54
C ALA A 55 -0.50 -0.69 17.20
N ALA A 56 -0.74 -2.02 17.14
CA ALA A 56 -1.91 -2.64 17.78
C ALA A 56 -1.90 -2.46 19.30
N GLN A 57 -0.73 -2.63 19.93
CA GLN A 57 -0.55 -2.39 21.36
C GLN A 57 -0.83 -0.94 21.74
N SER A 58 -0.29 0.02 20.96
CA SER A 58 -0.53 1.46 21.18
C SER A 58 -2.00 1.82 21.08
N LEU A 59 -2.71 1.25 20.10
CA LEU A 59 -4.15 1.46 19.90
C LEU A 59 -5.04 0.67 20.85
N LYS A 60 -4.48 -0.29 21.60
CA LYS A 60 -5.23 -1.25 22.44
C LYS A 60 -6.27 -2.03 21.62
N LEU A 61 -5.94 -2.36 20.39
CA LEU A 61 -6.79 -3.16 19.51
C LEU A 61 -6.21 -4.57 19.33
N PRO A 62 -7.06 -5.61 19.25
CA PRO A 62 -6.58 -6.96 18.96
C PRO A 62 -5.99 -7.02 17.55
N LEU A 63 -4.87 -7.73 17.42
CA LEU A 63 -4.29 -8.05 16.12
C LEU A 63 -3.60 -9.41 16.17
N ARG A 64 -3.95 -10.26 15.22
CA ARG A 64 -3.25 -11.52 14.94
C ARG A 64 -2.72 -11.48 13.50
N CYS A 65 -1.40 -11.48 13.35
CA CYS A 65 -0.77 -11.64 12.06
C CYS A 65 -0.82 -13.10 11.62
N LYS A 66 -1.24 -13.32 10.37
CA LYS A 66 -1.31 -14.64 9.71
C LYS A 66 -0.37 -14.64 8.50
N ALA A 67 -0.12 -15.80 7.92
CA ALA A 67 0.68 -15.90 6.70
C ALA A 67 -0.03 -15.23 5.51
N ALA A 68 0.76 -14.72 4.56
CA ALA A 68 0.23 -14.18 3.32
C ALA A 68 -0.62 -15.24 2.59
N GLY A 69 -1.80 -14.82 2.13
CA GLY A 69 -2.76 -15.69 1.45
C GLY A 69 -3.80 -16.35 2.36
N ASP A 70 -3.63 -16.32 3.68
CA ASP A 70 -4.62 -16.85 4.62
C ASP A 70 -5.90 -16.00 4.61
N GLU A 71 -7.03 -16.67 4.80
CA GLU A 71 -8.30 -15.99 5.08
C GLU A 71 -8.27 -15.40 6.49
N CYS A 72 -8.72 -14.16 6.62
CA CYS A 72 -8.71 -13.38 7.85
C CYS A 72 -10.13 -13.00 8.27
N VAL A 73 -10.37 -13.03 9.57
CA VAL A 73 -11.56 -12.48 10.23
C VAL A 73 -11.21 -11.18 10.96
N ALA A 74 -12.22 -10.51 11.52
CA ALA A 74 -11.98 -9.28 12.30
C ALA A 74 -10.94 -9.50 13.40
N GLY A 75 -9.96 -8.61 13.50
CA GLY A 75 -8.80 -8.71 14.37
C GLY A 75 -7.62 -9.52 13.80
N GLU A 76 -7.70 -9.99 12.55
CA GLU A 76 -6.61 -10.70 11.87
C GLU A 76 -6.14 -9.94 10.62
N LEU A 77 -4.85 -10.08 10.28
CA LEU A 77 -4.25 -9.60 9.02
C LEU A 77 -3.32 -10.66 8.44
N ALA A 78 -3.50 -10.95 7.15
CA ALA A 78 -2.49 -11.66 6.39
C ALA A 78 -1.30 -10.72 6.12
N VAL A 79 -0.10 -11.16 6.48
CA VAL A 79 1.11 -10.34 6.38
C VAL A 79 2.15 -11.06 5.54
N MET A 80 2.68 -10.35 4.55
CA MET A 80 3.90 -10.70 3.83
C MET A 80 5.05 -9.96 4.50
N PRO A 81 5.94 -10.64 5.23
CA PRO A 81 6.97 -9.97 6.00
C PRO A 81 7.99 -9.26 5.12
N ILE A 82 8.19 -7.98 5.38
CA ILE A 82 9.27 -7.16 4.82
C ILE A 82 10.00 -6.59 6.03
N THR A 83 11.12 -7.19 6.39
CA THR A 83 11.85 -6.87 7.63
C THR A 83 12.44 -5.46 7.61
N ALA A 84 12.24 -4.74 8.69
CA ALA A 84 12.85 -3.44 8.94
C ALA A 84 14.15 -3.61 9.76
N PRO A 85 15.23 -2.86 9.47
CA PRO A 85 16.47 -2.97 10.22
C PRO A 85 16.37 -2.39 11.64
N ILE A 86 15.44 -1.45 11.86
CA ILE A 86 15.31 -0.73 13.14
C ILE A 86 13.83 -0.77 13.59
N PRO A 87 13.57 -1.04 14.88
CA PRO A 87 12.23 -0.94 15.43
C PRO A 87 11.63 0.45 15.23
N MET A 88 10.37 0.50 14.84
CA MET A 88 9.70 1.79 14.64
C MET A 88 9.41 2.50 15.97
N ARG A 89 9.44 3.83 15.92
CA ARG A 89 8.98 4.72 16.98
C ARG A 89 8.00 5.73 16.39
N PRO A 90 6.73 5.75 16.81
CA PRO A 90 5.75 6.67 16.26
C PRO A 90 6.23 8.13 16.29
N GLY A 91 6.14 8.83 15.18
CA GLY A 91 6.56 10.23 15.04
C GLY A 91 8.07 10.47 14.92
N HIS A 92 8.90 9.43 15.00
CA HIS A 92 10.35 9.54 14.84
C HIS A 92 10.82 8.85 13.58
N LEU A 93 11.18 9.65 12.57
CA LEU A 93 11.64 9.15 11.27
C LEU A 93 13.01 8.48 11.42
N GLU A 94 13.14 7.28 10.87
CA GLU A 94 14.38 6.51 10.81
C GLU A 94 14.75 6.22 9.36
N PRO A 95 15.64 7.01 8.75
CA PRO A 95 16.05 6.82 7.35
C PRO A 95 16.51 5.39 7.04
N ALA A 96 17.08 4.68 8.01
CA ALA A 96 17.49 3.30 7.85
C ALA A 96 16.33 2.34 7.49
N ASN A 97 15.09 2.67 7.85
CA ASN A 97 13.90 1.88 7.49
C ASN A 97 13.40 2.16 6.07
N SER A 98 13.94 3.16 5.37
CA SER A 98 13.47 3.56 4.04
C SER A 98 13.63 2.46 3.00
N ALA A 99 14.69 1.66 3.07
CA ALA A 99 14.88 0.53 2.17
C ALA A 99 13.75 -0.50 2.28
N GLN A 100 13.25 -0.76 3.49
CA GLN A 100 12.09 -1.63 3.73
C GLN A 100 10.81 -1.04 3.10
N VAL A 101 10.59 0.27 3.22
CA VAL A 101 9.43 0.95 2.61
C VAL A 101 9.43 0.79 1.09
N ILE A 102 10.59 1.04 0.46
CA ILE A 102 10.74 0.89 -1.00
C ILE A 102 10.59 -0.57 -1.42
N ALA A 103 11.19 -1.52 -0.69
CA ALA A 103 11.05 -2.94 -0.97
C ALA A 103 9.58 -3.41 -0.90
N ALA A 104 8.81 -2.91 0.08
CA ALA A 104 7.38 -3.21 0.19
C ALA A 104 6.58 -2.67 -1.01
N LEU A 105 6.85 -1.44 -1.46
CA LEU A 105 6.21 -0.86 -2.64
C LEU A 105 6.52 -1.66 -3.91
N LEU A 106 7.80 -1.94 -4.16
CA LEU A 106 8.23 -2.70 -5.34
C LEU A 106 7.68 -4.12 -5.32
N ARG A 107 7.67 -4.81 -4.16
CA ARG A 107 7.11 -6.16 -4.03
C ARG A 107 5.59 -6.19 -4.28
N ALA A 108 4.86 -5.19 -3.81
CA ALA A 108 3.43 -5.06 -4.09
C ALA A 108 3.17 -4.79 -5.57
N GLY A 109 3.92 -3.86 -6.19
CA GLY A 109 3.85 -3.57 -7.63
C GLY A 109 4.14 -4.81 -8.48
N GLU A 110 5.19 -5.56 -8.16
CA GLU A 110 5.52 -6.81 -8.83
C GLU A 110 4.37 -7.83 -8.73
N GLY A 111 3.75 -7.96 -7.54
CA GLY A 111 2.60 -8.83 -7.32
C GLY A 111 1.40 -8.44 -8.18
N CYS A 112 1.13 -7.15 -8.33
CA CYS A 112 0.08 -6.65 -9.21
C CYS A 112 0.39 -6.97 -10.69
N LEU A 113 1.62 -6.73 -11.14
CA LEU A 113 2.04 -7.03 -12.52
C LEU A 113 1.95 -8.52 -12.86
N LYS A 114 2.19 -9.40 -11.89
CA LYS A 114 2.10 -10.86 -12.04
C LYS A 114 0.69 -11.43 -11.79
N GLY A 115 -0.29 -10.60 -11.41
CA GLY A 115 -1.64 -11.05 -11.09
C GLY A 115 -1.78 -11.79 -9.75
N GLU A 116 -0.80 -11.64 -8.84
CA GLU A 116 -0.90 -12.12 -7.46
C GLU A 116 -1.89 -11.27 -6.65
N PHE A 117 -1.91 -9.98 -6.93
CA PHE A 117 -2.85 -9.01 -6.39
C PHE A 117 -3.64 -8.35 -7.50
N ASP A 118 -4.94 -8.10 -7.26
CA ASP A 118 -5.81 -7.35 -8.17
C ASP A 118 -5.54 -5.83 -8.14
N GLY A 119 -4.80 -5.37 -7.13
CA GLY A 119 -4.40 -3.99 -6.96
C GLY A 119 -3.63 -3.77 -5.66
N MET A 120 -3.12 -2.55 -5.50
CA MET A 120 -2.41 -2.16 -4.28
C MET A 120 -2.96 -0.87 -3.71
N VAL A 121 -2.92 -0.75 -2.38
CA VAL A 121 -3.26 0.46 -1.62
C VAL A 121 -2.05 0.86 -0.81
N THR A 122 -1.64 2.13 -0.94
CA THR A 122 -0.42 2.64 -0.30
C THR A 122 -0.75 3.68 0.76
N GLY A 123 -0.12 3.55 1.92
CA GLY A 123 -0.04 4.60 2.93
C GLY A 123 0.98 5.67 2.56
N PRO A 124 1.05 6.75 3.37
CA PRO A 124 1.98 7.85 3.12
C PRO A 124 3.44 7.41 3.22
N VAL A 125 4.27 7.87 2.29
CA VAL A 125 5.73 7.70 2.31
C VAL A 125 6.39 9.04 2.60
N HIS A 126 7.37 9.05 3.49
CA HIS A 126 8.08 10.28 3.84
C HIS A 126 9.29 10.48 2.91
N LYS A 127 9.07 11.24 1.83
CA LYS A 127 10.06 11.48 0.77
C LYS A 127 11.43 11.91 1.29
N ALA A 128 11.48 12.86 2.25
CA ALA A 128 12.73 13.35 2.79
C ALA A 128 13.51 12.27 3.57
N ALA A 129 12.84 11.36 4.29
CA ALA A 129 13.49 10.26 4.99
C ALA A 129 14.10 9.26 4.00
N VAL A 130 13.38 8.92 2.92
CA VAL A 130 13.86 8.03 1.85
C VAL A 130 15.09 8.62 1.17
N ASN A 131 15.07 9.91 0.82
CA ASN A 131 16.20 10.58 0.19
C ASN A 131 17.39 10.74 1.16
N ALA A 132 17.13 10.95 2.46
CA ALA A 132 18.18 10.99 3.49
C ALA A 132 18.90 9.64 3.67
N ALA A 133 18.21 8.53 3.34
CA ALA A 133 18.82 7.20 3.29
C ALA A 133 19.67 6.95 2.02
N GLY A 134 19.82 7.95 1.15
CA GLY A 134 20.57 7.82 -0.11
C GLY A 134 19.78 7.15 -1.25
N ILE A 135 18.48 6.94 -1.10
CA ILE A 135 17.61 6.37 -2.12
C ILE A 135 16.94 7.50 -2.89
N LEU A 136 17.21 7.59 -4.21
CA LEU A 136 16.53 8.57 -5.05
C LEU A 136 15.04 8.22 -5.16
N TYR A 137 14.19 9.06 -4.59
CA TYR A 137 12.76 8.85 -4.56
C TYR A 137 12.02 10.16 -4.85
N THR A 138 11.32 10.20 -5.96
CA THR A 138 10.53 11.36 -6.42
C THR A 138 9.07 11.24 -5.98
N GLY A 139 8.53 10.01 -6.00
CA GLY A 139 7.18 9.69 -5.57
C GLY A 139 6.80 8.24 -5.85
N THR A 140 5.71 7.78 -5.24
CA THR A 140 5.20 6.41 -5.44
C THR A 140 4.76 6.18 -6.89
N THR A 141 4.17 7.20 -7.51
CA THR A 141 3.70 7.13 -8.91
C THR A 141 4.85 6.87 -9.86
N GLU A 142 5.92 7.64 -9.74
CA GLU A 142 7.13 7.53 -10.57
C GLU A 142 7.83 6.19 -10.35
N LEU A 143 7.96 5.77 -9.09
CA LEU A 143 8.57 4.48 -8.74
C LEU A 143 7.83 3.30 -9.40
N LEU A 144 6.50 3.30 -9.34
CA LEU A 144 5.68 2.22 -9.90
C LEU A 144 5.60 2.29 -11.43
N ALA A 145 5.61 3.48 -12.03
CA ALA A 145 5.66 3.66 -13.47
C ALA A 145 6.96 3.11 -14.05
N GLU A 146 8.10 3.42 -13.41
CA GLU A 146 9.42 2.90 -13.77
C GLU A 146 9.45 1.37 -13.67
N GLN A 147 8.95 0.80 -12.57
CA GLN A 147 8.88 -0.65 -12.38
C GLN A 147 8.02 -1.33 -13.44
N ALA A 148 6.90 -0.73 -13.83
CA ALA A 148 5.99 -1.28 -14.82
C ALA A 148 6.47 -1.05 -16.27
N GLY A 149 7.42 -0.14 -16.50
CA GLY A 149 7.92 0.23 -17.82
C GLY A 149 6.85 0.91 -18.68
N VAL A 150 5.90 1.64 -18.08
CA VAL A 150 4.79 2.31 -18.76
C VAL A 150 4.57 3.72 -18.23
N GLU A 151 3.99 4.57 -19.07
CA GLU A 151 3.44 5.84 -18.61
C GLU A 151 2.15 5.59 -17.83
N VAL A 152 1.95 6.35 -16.76
CA VAL A 152 0.78 6.25 -15.89
C VAL A 152 -0.03 7.54 -15.91
N VAL A 153 -1.33 7.40 -15.75
CA VAL A 153 -2.27 8.53 -15.69
C VAL A 153 -2.86 8.60 -14.29
N MET A 154 -2.68 9.74 -13.62
CA MET A 154 -3.31 10.00 -12.34
C MET A 154 -4.82 10.18 -12.53
N MET A 155 -5.62 9.47 -11.74
CA MET A 155 -7.07 9.58 -11.77
C MET A 155 -7.61 9.81 -10.36
N LEU A 156 -8.50 10.78 -10.23
CA LEU A 156 -9.34 10.95 -9.04
C LEU A 156 -10.74 10.43 -9.37
N ALA A 157 -11.27 9.59 -8.51
CA ALA A 157 -12.57 8.97 -8.75
C ALA A 157 -13.43 8.90 -7.50
N ASN A 158 -14.73 9.03 -7.69
CA ASN A 158 -15.75 8.70 -6.70
C ASN A 158 -16.92 7.96 -7.37
N ALA A 159 -18.03 7.77 -6.66
CA ALA A 159 -19.19 7.05 -7.22
C ALA A 159 -19.84 7.73 -8.44
N HIS A 160 -19.62 9.05 -8.62
CA HIS A 160 -20.31 9.86 -9.63
C HIS A 160 -19.38 10.44 -10.69
N LEU A 161 -18.10 10.64 -10.38
CA LEU A 161 -17.15 11.36 -11.24
C LEU A 161 -15.79 10.66 -11.27
N ARG A 162 -15.18 10.63 -12.45
CA ARG A 162 -13.79 10.21 -12.67
C ARG A 162 -13.07 11.31 -13.44
N VAL A 163 -11.96 11.79 -12.90
CA VAL A 163 -11.13 12.84 -13.50
C VAL A 163 -9.73 12.27 -13.73
N ALA A 164 -9.35 12.07 -14.98
CA ALA A 164 -7.99 11.72 -15.36
C ALA A 164 -7.23 13.00 -15.68
N LEU A 165 -5.99 13.09 -15.20
CA LEU A 165 -5.13 14.26 -15.41
C LEU A 165 -4.27 14.05 -16.66
N ALA A 166 -4.38 14.96 -17.63
CA ALA A 166 -3.52 14.96 -18.82
C ALA A 166 -2.07 15.34 -18.46
N THR A 167 -1.89 16.19 -17.46
CA THR A 167 -0.57 16.64 -16.97
C THR A 167 -0.61 16.79 -15.45
N THR A 168 0.55 16.66 -14.80
CA THR A 168 0.73 16.88 -13.36
C THR A 168 1.87 17.88 -13.13
N HIS A 169 1.69 18.79 -12.16
CA HIS A 169 2.74 19.72 -11.68
C HIS A 169 3.35 20.66 -12.73
N LEU A 170 2.64 20.90 -13.86
CA LEU A 170 3.06 21.87 -14.86
C LEU A 170 2.39 23.24 -14.62
N PRO A 171 3.10 24.36 -14.87
CA PRO A 171 2.46 25.67 -14.98
C PRO A 171 1.44 25.65 -16.12
N LEU A 172 0.28 26.31 -15.95
CA LEU A 172 -0.79 26.31 -16.96
C LEU A 172 -0.31 26.67 -18.36
N ARG A 173 0.64 27.60 -18.49
CA ARG A 173 1.23 28.01 -19.76
C ARG A 173 2.01 26.91 -20.49
N ALA A 174 2.47 25.87 -19.75
CA ALA A 174 3.25 24.77 -20.31
C ALA A 174 2.38 23.52 -20.59
N VAL A 175 1.06 23.60 -20.37
CA VAL A 175 0.15 22.45 -20.62
C VAL A 175 -0.18 22.31 -22.10
N ALA A 176 0.00 23.39 -22.89
CA ALA A 176 -0.34 23.40 -24.31
C ALA A 176 0.82 22.97 -25.22
N ASP A 177 2.03 22.89 -24.69
CA ASP A 177 3.27 22.54 -25.42
C ASP A 177 3.61 21.05 -25.18
#